data_fa1475c974a57750761ee01f8ad98c19
#
_entry.id   fa1475c974a57750761ee01f8ad98c19
#
_cell.length_a   1.000
_cell.length_b   1.000
_cell.length_c   1.000
_cell.angle_alpha   90.00
_cell.angle_beta   90.00
_cell.angle_gamma   90.00
#
_symmetry.space_group_name_H-M   'P 1'
#
loop_
_entity.id
_entity.type
_entity.pdbx_description
1 polymer ?
#
loop_
_entity_poly.entity_id
_entity_poly.type
_entity_poly.pdbx_seq_one_letter_code
_entity_poly.pdbx_strand_id
1 'polypeptide(L)'
;KKHKRLDYLVNTTGVLWFDKDVSAVNIDSNVWDKVFEINLKSMMYLSKIIVPKMIKNKFGSMVHISSIDALSGDDKPQDAYGASKAAMIRLSKSFAIQFASNKIRSNIILPGPIDTGMQIRWKKNPNTKKNLEKFIPLNKVGKPEDISNASLFLLSDQADYITGTELIVDGGLTANP
;
A
#
# COMPACT_ATOMS: atom_id res chain seq x y z
N LYS A 1 15.30 14.67 -20.48
CA LYS A 1 14.13 15.39 -19.87
C LYS A 1 12.96 15.33 -20.84
N LYS A 2 12.18 14.22 -20.84
CA LYS A 2 11.11 13.99 -21.82
C LYS A 2 9.77 14.63 -21.39
N HIS A 3 9.54 14.83 -20.08
CA HIS A 3 8.30 15.37 -19.54
C HIS A 3 8.58 16.58 -18.65
N LYS A 4 7.76 17.65 -18.82
CA LYS A 4 7.87 18.91 -18.07
C LYS A 4 7.00 18.91 -16.81
N ARG A 5 6.01 18.01 -16.71
CA ARG A 5 5.04 17.89 -15.60
C ARG A 5 5.11 16.51 -14.96
N LEU A 6 4.72 16.46 -13.72
CA LEU A 6 4.48 15.22 -12.97
C LEU A 6 3.20 15.45 -12.17
N ASP A 7 2.15 14.73 -12.54
CA ASP A 7 0.79 14.93 -12.04
C ASP A 7 0.33 13.77 -11.15
N TYR A 8 0.87 12.57 -11.39
CA TYR A 8 0.42 11.37 -10.70
C TYR A 8 1.60 10.59 -10.12
N LEU A 9 1.36 10.01 -8.94
CA LEU A 9 2.26 9.04 -8.31
C LEU A 9 1.48 7.80 -7.90
N VAL A 10 1.93 6.63 -8.34
CA VAL A 10 1.55 5.35 -7.72
C VAL A 10 2.81 4.77 -7.07
N ASN A 11 2.79 4.68 -5.74
CA ASN A 11 3.91 4.10 -4.99
C ASN A 11 3.59 2.65 -4.61
N THR A 12 4.17 1.71 -5.33
CA THR A 12 4.06 0.27 -5.10
C THR A 12 5.28 -0.32 -4.39
N THR A 13 6.21 0.53 -3.94
CA THR A 13 7.43 0.08 -3.27
C THR A 13 7.09 -0.63 -1.96
N GLY A 14 7.61 -1.84 -1.81
CA GLY A 14 7.42 -2.59 -0.58
C GLY A 14 8.05 -3.98 -0.62
N VAL A 15 8.39 -4.47 0.56
CA VAL A 15 8.88 -5.84 0.78
C VAL A 15 8.13 -6.48 1.93
N LEU A 16 8.01 -7.79 1.84
CA LEU A 16 7.58 -8.70 2.91
C LEU A 16 8.45 -9.95 2.83
N TRP A 17 9.17 -10.24 3.89
CA TRP A 17 10.06 -11.40 4.00
C TRP A 17 9.48 -12.43 4.98
N PHE A 18 8.64 -13.31 4.47
CA PHE A 18 7.89 -14.31 5.25
C PHE A 18 8.73 -15.20 6.18
N ASP A 19 10.03 -15.34 5.92
CA ASP A 19 10.98 -16.16 6.67
C ASP A 19 11.85 -15.35 7.65
N LYS A 20 11.79 -14.03 7.61
CA LYS A 20 12.64 -13.14 8.41
C LYS A 20 11.85 -12.11 9.23
N ASP A 21 10.71 -11.67 8.72
CA ASP A 21 9.81 -10.77 9.42
C ASP A 21 8.90 -11.61 10.32
N VAL A 22 9.24 -11.63 11.57
CA VAL A 22 8.59 -12.41 12.62
C VAL A 22 8.12 -11.49 13.75
N SER A 23 7.71 -12.06 14.88
CA SER A 23 7.32 -11.26 16.05
C SER A 23 8.37 -10.23 16.44
N ALA A 24 7.93 -9.02 16.80
CA ALA A 24 8.79 -7.91 17.21
C ALA A 24 9.72 -8.24 18.38
N VAL A 25 9.39 -9.24 19.20
CA VAL A 25 10.25 -9.70 20.31
C VAL A 25 11.39 -10.62 19.86
N ASN A 26 11.35 -11.13 18.63
CA ASN A 26 12.32 -12.10 18.10
C ASN A 26 12.97 -11.67 16.77
N ILE A 27 12.47 -10.60 16.14
CA ILE A 27 12.98 -10.15 14.85
C ILE A 27 14.40 -9.59 14.97
N ASP A 28 15.24 -9.85 13.97
CA ASP A 28 16.53 -9.18 13.83
C ASP A 28 16.30 -7.69 13.55
N SER A 29 16.95 -6.81 14.34
CA SER A 29 16.81 -5.36 14.21
C SER A 29 17.19 -4.85 12.81
N ASN A 30 18.15 -5.48 12.12
CA ASN A 30 18.50 -5.11 10.75
C ASN A 30 17.37 -5.45 9.77
N VAL A 31 16.64 -6.54 10.01
CA VAL A 31 15.45 -6.88 9.20
C VAL A 31 14.35 -5.85 9.43
N TRP A 32 14.07 -5.50 10.69
CA TRP A 32 13.12 -4.46 11.07
C TRP A 32 13.44 -3.14 10.37
N ASP A 33 14.65 -2.64 10.55
CA ASP A 33 15.10 -1.37 9.97
C ASP A 33 15.00 -1.36 8.44
N LYS A 34 15.37 -2.49 7.81
CA LYS A 34 15.33 -2.61 6.35
C LYS A 34 13.91 -2.63 5.79
N VAL A 35 12.96 -3.27 6.50
CA VAL A 35 11.53 -3.22 6.14
C VAL A 35 11.01 -1.79 6.20
N PHE A 36 11.30 -1.06 7.28
CA PHE A 36 10.90 0.34 7.42
C PHE A 36 11.59 1.24 6.39
N GLU A 37 12.86 1.01 6.10
CA GLU A 37 13.59 1.76 5.07
C GLU A 37 12.93 1.60 3.70
N ILE A 38 12.58 0.37 3.32
CA ILE A 38 12.01 0.10 2.00
C ILE A 38 10.53 0.51 1.95
N ASN A 39 9.73 0.16 2.93
CA ASN A 39 8.28 0.36 2.86
C ASN A 39 7.87 1.81 3.17
N LEU A 40 8.42 2.40 4.23
CA LEU A 40 8.00 3.72 4.71
C LEU A 40 8.93 4.84 4.24
N LYS A 41 10.24 4.69 4.43
CA LYS A 41 11.21 5.75 4.12
C LYS A 41 11.26 6.06 2.63
N SER A 42 11.03 5.04 1.77
CA SER A 42 10.89 5.27 0.33
C SER A 42 9.72 6.19 -0.01
N MET A 43 8.58 6.05 0.67
CA MET A 43 7.42 6.93 0.51
C MET A 43 7.79 8.38 0.82
N MET A 44 8.53 8.62 1.92
CA MET A 44 9.02 9.94 2.29
C MET A 44 9.96 10.49 1.22
N TYR A 45 10.94 9.71 0.74
CA TYR A 45 11.88 10.17 -0.28
C TYR A 45 11.21 10.49 -1.62
N LEU A 46 10.29 9.64 -2.08
CA LEU A 46 9.52 9.89 -3.29
C LEU A 46 8.70 11.18 -3.16
N SER A 47 8.02 11.36 -2.04
CA SER A 47 7.22 12.55 -1.79
C SER A 47 8.06 13.82 -1.73
N LYS A 48 9.24 13.78 -1.11
CA LYS A 48 10.20 14.89 -1.06
C LYS A 48 10.62 15.37 -2.46
N ILE A 49 10.70 14.46 -3.43
CA ILE A 49 11.09 14.77 -4.81
C ILE A 49 9.90 15.22 -5.65
N ILE A 50 8.73 14.61 -5.42
CA ILE A 50 7.56 14.71 -6.30
C ILE A 50 6.66 15.87 -5.91
N VAL A 51 6.36 16.02 -4.62
CA VAL A 51 5.41 17.03 -4.12
C VAL A 51 5.78 18.45 -4.52
N PRO A 52 7.06 18.91 -4.46
CA PRO A 52 7.40 20.24 -4.93
C PRO A 52 7.07 20.50 -6.41
N LYS A 53 7.11 19.46 -7.24
CA LYS A 53 6.74 19.55 -8.67
C LYS A 53 5.23 19.67 -8.84
N MET A 54 4.45 18.91 -8.07
CA MET A 54 3.00 18.98 -8.04
C MET A 54 2.53 20.35 -7.52
N ILE A 55 3.15 20.88 -6.48
CA ILE A 55 2.88 22.23 -5.95
C ILE A 55 3.09 23.29 -7.05
N LYS A 56 4.20 23.22 -7.78
CA LYS A 56 4.47 24.14 -8.91
C LYS A 56 3.40 24.03 -10.00
N ASN A 57 2.85 22.83 -10.23
CA ASN A 57 1.80 22.61 -11.21
C ASN A 57 0.41 22.97 -10.69
N LYS A 58 0.26 23.24 -9.38
CA LYS A 58 -1.03 23.42 -8.68
C LYS A 58 -2.00 22.25 -8.94
N PHE A 59 -1.47 21.07 -9.05
CA PHE A 59 -2.22 19.83 -9.29
C PHE A 59 -1.35 18.61 -8.97
N GLY A 60 -1.98 17.58 -8.37
CA GLY A 60 -1.35 16.28 -8.17
C GLY A 60 -2.30 15.26 -7.54
N SER A 61 -2.09 14.00 -7.85
CA SER A 61 -2.77 12.90 -7.16
C SER A 61 -1.78 11.78 -6.87
N MET A 62 -1.75 11.37 -5.61
CA MET A 62 -0.86 10.31 -5.11
C MET A 62 -1.69 9.15 -4.59
N VAL A 63 -1.29 7.95 -4.99
CA VAL A 63 -1.81 6.68 -4.47
C VAL A 63 -0.64 5.87 -3.93
N HIS A 64 -0.74 5.46 -2.67
CA HIS A 64 0.24 4.61 -2.00
C HIS A 64 -0.36 3.24 -1.74
N ILE A 65 0.43 2.19 -1.92
CA ILE A 65 -0.04 0.81 -1.70
C ILE A 65 0.44 0.33 -0.33
N SER A 66 -0.52 0.24 0.60
CA SER A 66 -0.32 -0.33 1.93
C SER A 66 -0.66 -1.83 1.95
N SER A 67 -1.38 -2.29 2.94
CA SER A 67 -1.90 -3.64 3.11
C SER A 67 -3.05 -3.64 4.12
N ILE A 68 -3.93 -4.63 4.06
CA ILE A 68 -4.87 -4.92 5.15
C ILE A 68 -4.17 -5.28 6.47
N ASP A 69 -2.93 -5.79 6.42
CA ASP A 69 -2.10 -6.07 7.61
C ASP A 69 -1.77 -4.80 8.43
N ALA A 70 -2.06 -3.62 7.89
CA ALA A 70 -1.98 -2.36 8.61
C ALA A 70 -3.13 -2.15 9.60
N LEU A 71 -4.21 -2.94 9.51
CA LEU A 71 -5.46 -2.74 10.25
C LEU A 71 -5.62 -3.68 11.44
N SER A 72 -4.94 -4.82 11.43
CA SER A 72 -5.11 -5.89 12.43
C SER A 72 -3.80 -6.59 12.72
N GLY A 73 -3.73 -7.29 13.87
CA GLY A 73 -2.65 -8.23 14.17
C GLY A 73 -2.85 -9.57 13.47
N ASP A 74 -1.82 -10.40 13.47
CA ASP A 74 -1.79 -11.74 12.89
C ASP A 74 -1.19 -12.73 13.91
N ASP A 75 -1.71 -13.96 13.96
CA ASP A 75 -1.13 -15.08 14.71
C ASP A 75 0.16 -15.62 14.05
N LYS A 76 0.38 -15.29 12.79
CA LYS A 76 1.62 -15.50 12.04
C LYS A 76 2.34 -14.17 11.85
N PRO A 77 3.07 -13.71 12.86
CA PRO A 77 3.51 -12.32 12.94
C PRO A 77 4.43 -11.95 11.77
N GLN A 78 4.16 -10.75 11.25
CA GLN A 78 4.95 -10.02 10.26
C GLN A 78 4.98 -8.57 10.74
N ASP A 79 5.52 -8.39 11.96
CA ASP A 79 5.28 -7.17 12.74
C ASP A 79 5.93 -5.93 12.11
N ALA A 80 7.13 -6.06 11.54
CA ALA A 80 7.78 -4.94 10.86
C ALA A 80 6.99 -4.51 9.61
N TYR A 81 6.49 -5.48 8.83
CA TYR A 81 5.66 -5.21 7.66
C TYR A 81 4.37 -4.50 8.06
N GLY A 82 3.56 -5.10 8.95
CA GLY A 82 2.30 -4.54 9.39
C GLY A 82 2.47 -3.12 9.95
N ALA A 83 3.43 -2.93 10.87
CA ALA A 83 3.73 -1.63 11.45
C ALA A 83 4.16 -0.59 10.39
N SER A 84 5.03 -0.98 9.44
CA SER A 84 5.44 -0.08 8.35
C SER A 84 4.28 0.33 7.45
N LYS A 85 3.36 -0.60 7.16
CA LYS A 85 2.17 -0.36 6.34
C LYS A 85 1.14 0.52 7.07
N ALA A 86 0.97 0.36 8.39
CA ALA A 86 0.16 1.26 9.22
C ALA A 86 0.73 2.69 9.24
N ALA A 87 2.04 2.83 9.37
CA ALA A 87 2.71 4.14 9.33
C ALA A 87 2.51 4.87 7.98
N MET A 88 2.44 4.14 6.86
CA MET A 88 2.13 4.71 5.54
C MET A 88 0.73 5.34 5.51
N ILE A 89 -0.27 4.73 6.17
CA ILE A 89 -1.63 5.28 6.27
C ILE A 89 -1.59 6.66 6.92
N ARG A 90 -0.93 6.75 8.08
CA ARG A 90 -0.82 8.01 8.81
C ARG A 90 -0.09 9.08 8.00
N LEU A 91 0.96 8.71 7.26
CA LEU A 91 1.72 9.63 6.43
C LEU A 91 0.90 10.12 5.23
N SER A 92 0.13 9.25 4.56
CA SER A 92 -0.78 9.64 3.47
C SER A 92 -1.83 10.65 3.92
N LYS A 93 -2.44 10.44 5.10
CA LYS A 93 -3.37 11.41 5.71
C LYS A 93 -2.71 12.77 5.97
N SER A 94 -1.46 12.76 6.42
CA SER A 94 -0.70 14.00 6.59
C SER A 94 -0.54 14.76 5.26
N PHE A 95 -0.18 14.05 4.19
CA PHE A 95 -0.03 14.66 2.86
C PHE A 95 -1.36 15.19 2.33
N ALA A 96 -2.47 14.46 2.53
CA ALA A 96 -3.80 14.89 2.14
C ALA A 96 -4.18 16.25 2.73
N ILE A 97 -3.86 16.48 4.02
CA ILE A 97 -4.15 17.75 4.69
C ILE A 97 -3.16 18.84 4.31
N GLN A 98 -1.85 18.53 4.33
CA GLN A 98 -0.78 19.52 4.12
C GLN A 98 -0.80 20.12 2.71
N PHE A 99 -1.21 19.34 1.71
CA PHE A 99 -1.10 19.76 0.31
C PHE A 99 -2.44 20.02 -0.38
N ALA A 100 -3.57 19.95 0.36
CA ALA A 100 -4.90 20.20 -0.18
C ALA A 100 -5.05 21.59 -0.83
N SER A 101 -4.49 22.64 -0.21
CA SER A 101 -4.50 24.00 -0.75
C SER A 101 -3.76 24.12 -2.10
N ASN A 102 -2.87 23.19 -2.41
CA ASN A 102 -2.18 23.10 -3.68
C ASN A 102 -2.90 22.23 -4.72
N LYS A 103 -4.15 21.79 -4.43
CA LYS A 103 -4.92 20.84 -5.24
C LYS A 103 -4.18 19.51 -5.44
N ILE A 104 -3.54 19.03 -4.40
CA ILE A 104 -2.86 17.73 -4.37
C ILE A 104 -3.65 16.81 -3.45
N ARG A 105 -4.04 15.65 -3.97
CA ARG A 105 -4.71 14.58 -3.23
C ARG A 105 -3.72 13.47 -2.88
N SER A 106 -3.91 12.85 -1.73
CA SER A 106 -3.13 11.68 -1.31
C SER A 106 -4.08 10.65 -0.71
N ASN A 107 -4.12 9.48 -1.33
CA ASN A 107 -4.96 8.36 -0.91
C ASN A 107 -4.11 7.09 -0.78
N ILE A 108 -4.63 6.11 -0.07
CA ILE A 108 -3.95 4.85 0.13
C ILE A 108 -4.89 3.67 -0.18
N ILE A 109 -4.35 2.65 -0.84
CA ILE A 109 -5.06 1.39 -1.07
C ILE A 109 -4.50 0.36 -0.11
N LEU A 110 -5.38 -0.44 0.46
CA LEU A 110 -5.07 -1.55 1.34
C LEU A 110 -5.48 -2.86 0.63
N PRO A 111 -4.57 -3.46 -0.14
CA PRO A 111 -4.84 -4.75 -0.77
C PRO A 111 -4.95 -5.86 0.26
N GLY A 112 -5.85 -6.80 0.00
CA GLY A 112 -5.79 -8.14 0.55
C GLY A 112 -4.76 -9.02 -0.18
N PRO A 113 -4.94 -10.34 -0.15
CA PRO A 113 -4.08 -11.27 -0.88
C PRO A 113 -4.20 -11.10 -2.39
N ILE A 114 -3.10 -10.65 -3.04
CA ILE A 114 -3.01 -10.42 -4.49
C ILE A 114 -1.98 -11.37 -5.11
N ASP A 115 -2.32 -11.97 -6.24
CA ASP A 115 -1.44 -12.90 -6.97
C ASP A 115 -0.33 -12.15 -7.71
N THR A 116 0.78 -11.94 -6.99
CA THR A 116 1.97 -11.23 -7.47
C THR A 116 3.24 -12.02 -7.21
N GLY A 117 4.38 -11.49 -7.68
CA GLY A 117 5.70 -12.07 -7.38
C GLY A 117 6.04 -12.11 -5.88
N MET A 118 5.41 -11.30 -5.04
CA MET A 118 5.57 -11.36 -3.59
C MET A 118 5.06 -12.70 -3.01
N GLN A 119 4.07 -13.32 -3.65
CA GLN A 119 3.46 -14.59 -3.24
C GLN A 119 4.11 -15.82 -3.90
N ILE A 120 5.44 -15.81 -4.05
CA ILE A 120 6.18 -16.93 -4.65
C ILE A 120 5.93 -18.27 -3.94
N ARG A 121 5.53 -18.24 -2.66
CA ARG A 121 5.13 -19.40 -1.86
C ARG A 121 3.94 -20.16 -2.46
N TRP A 122 3.04 -19.49 -3.16
CA TRP A 122 1.88 -20.12 -3.82
C TRP A 122 2.28 -20.96 -5.03
N LYS A 123 3.40 -20.59 -5.71
CA LYS A 123 3.97 -21.41 -6.77
C LYS A 123 4.60 -22.69 -6.22
N LYS A 124 5.18 -22.63 -5.01
CA LYS A 124 5.77 -23.78 -4.34
C LYS A 124 4.70 -24.71 -3.75
N ASN A 125 3.59 -24.16 -3.25
CA ASN A 125 2.47 -24.92 -2.68
C ASN A 125 1.12 -24.29 -3.09
N PRO A 126 0.53 -24.75 -4.22
CA PRO A 126 -0.76 -24.23 -4.71
C PRO A 126 -1.93 -24.42 -3.74
N ASN A 127 -1.87 -25.40 -2.84
CA ASN A 127 -2.91 -25.62 -1.85
C ASN A 127 -2.99 -24.45 -0.85
N THR A 128 -1.90 -23.76 -0.58
CA THR A 128 -1.89 -22.57 0.27
C THR A 128 -2.81 -21.48 -0.29
N LYS A 129 -2.74 -21.23 -1.61
CA LYS A 129 -3.62 -20.28 -2.31
C LYS A 129 -5.09 -20.73 -2.21
N LYS A 130 -5.39 -21.98 -2.57
CA LYS A 130 -6.77 -22.54 -2.53
C LYS A 130 -7.38 -22.49 -1.14
N ASN A 131 -6.59 -22.75 -0.10
CA ASN A 131 -7.07 -22.67 1.27
C ASN A 131 -7.37 -21.21 1.66
N LEU A 132 -6.51 -20.26 1.30
CA LEU A 132 -6.73 -18.84 1.55
C LEU A 132 -8.00 -18.32 0.85
N GLU A 133 -8.26 -18.75 -0.38
CA GLU A 133 -9.47 -18.38 -1.14
C GLU A 133 -10.77 -18.70 -0.42
N LYS A 134 -10.79 -19.76 0.41
CA LYS A 134 -11.98 -20.15 1.20
C LYS A 134 -12.33 -19.15 2.31
N PHE A 135 -11.38 -18.38 2.78
CA PHE A 135 -11.58 -17.35 3.81
C PHE A 135 -11.98 -15.99 3.21
N ILE A 136 -11.78 -15.80 1.90
CA ILE A 136 -12.14 -14.56 1.21
C ILE A 136 -13.60 -14.67 0.78
N PRO A 137 -14.50 -13.74 1.17
CA PRO A 137 -15.93 -13.81 0.80
C PRO A 137 -16.19 -13.93 -0.70
N LEU A 138 -15.37 -13.27 -1.56
CA LEU A 138 -15.45 -13.43 -3.01
C LEU A 138 -14.83 -14.75 -3.53
N ASN A 139 -14.35 -15.65 -2.66
CA ASN A 139 -13.79 -16.96 -2.97
C ASN A 139 -12.65 -16.95 -4.01
N LYS A 140 -11.91 -15.89 -4.06
CA LYS A 140 -10.72 -15.74 -4.95
C LYS A 140 -9.70 -14.80 -4.34
N VAL A 141 -8.43 -15.00 -4.63
CA VAL A 141 -7.40 -13.96 -4.43
C VAL A 141 -7.52 -12.90 -5.51
N GLY A 142 -7.16 -11.67 -5.19
CA GLY A 142 -7.14 -10.57 -6.14
C GLY A 142 -6.01 -10.71 -7.18
N LYS A 143 -6.11 -9.93 -8.23
CA LYS A 143 -5.10 -9.79 -9.28
C LYS A 143 -4.51 -8.37 -9.28
N PRO A 144 -3.32 -8.16 -9.87
CA PRO A 144 -2.76 -6.82 -10.02
C PRO A 144 -3.72 -5.81 -10.67
N GLU A 145 -4.56 -6.27 -11.59
CA GLU A 145 -5.57 -5.45 -12.27
C GLU A 145 -6.62 -4.88 -11.32
N ASP A 146 -6.98 -5.60 -10.25
CA ASP A 146 -7.92 -5.11 -9.24
C ASP A 146 -7.37 -3.88 -8.52
N ILE A 147 -6.06 -3.89 -8.22
CA ILE A 147 -5.37 -2.77 -7.58
C ILE A 147 -5.11 -1.62 -8.56
N SER A 148 -4.77 -1.92 -9.81
CA SER A 148 -4.54 -0.88 -10.82
C SER A 148 -5.83 -0.14 -11.17
N ASN A 149 -6.98 -0.82 -11.25
CA ASN A 149 -8.28 -0.20 -11.48
C ASN A 149 -8.68 0.74 -10.33
N ALA A 150 -8.49 0.31 -9.08
CA ALA A 150 -8.69 1.15 -7.90
C ALA A 150 -7.76 2.37 -7.91
N SER A 151 -6.49 2.17 -8.31
CA SER A 151 -5.52 3.26 -8.44
C SER A 151 -5.92 4.27 -9.51
N LEU A 152 -6.35 3.80 -10.68
CA LEU A 152 -6.83 4.64 -11.77
C LEU A 152 -8.02 5.49 -11.35
N PHE A 153 -9.00 4.91 -10.64
CA PHE A 153 -10.13 5.64 -10.09
C PHE A 153 -9.66 6.76 -9.15
N LEU A 154 -8.82 6.43 -8.15
CA LEU A 154 -8.34 7.42 -7.18
C LEU A 154 -7.45 8.52 -7.80
N LEU A 155 -6.78 8.24 -8.90
CA LEU A 155 -5.99 9.22 -9.63
C LEU A 155 -6.83 10.13 -10.53
N SER A 156 -7.97 9.65 -11.02
CA SER A 156 -8.82 10.36 -11.99
C SER A 156 -9.59 11.52 -11.38
N ASP A 157 -10.19 12.36 -12.25
CA ASP A 157 -11.05 13.47 -11.86
C ASP A 157 -12.38 12.99 -11.24
N GLN A 158 -12.77 11.71 -11.44
CA GLN A 158 -13.93 11.13 -10.77
C GLN A 158 -13.76 11.05 -9.25
N ALA A 159 -12.51 11.12 -8.76
CA ALA A 159 -12.14 11.10 -7.35
C ALA A 159 -11.67 12.49 -6.85
N ASP A 160 -12.09 13.59 -7.46
CA ASP A 160 -11.57 14.92 -7.14
C ASP A 160 -11.93 15.40 -5.72
N TYR A 161 -13.00 14.85 -5.14
CA TYR A 161 -13.40 15.10 -3.73
C TYR A 161 -12.95 14.02 -2.76
N ILE A 162 -12.04 13.11 -3.20
CA ILE A 162 -11.51 12.01 -2.37
C ILE A 162 -10.04 12.26 -2.06
N THR A 163 -9.72 12.56 -0.79
CA THR A 163 -8.35 12.67 -0.30
C THR A 163 -8.27 12.20 1.16
N GLY A 164 -7.17 11.56 1.54
CA GLY A 164 -6.96 11.00 2.88
C GLY A 164 -7.69 9.69 3.13
N THR A 165 -8.28 9.06 2.10
CA THR A 165 -9.03 7.81 2.24
C THR A 165 -8.12 6.58 2.29
N GLU A 166 -8.64 5.55 2.96
CA GLU A 166 -8.15 4.18 2.95
C GLU A 166 -9.14 3.35 2.12
N LEU A 167 -8.74 2.96 0.92
CA LEU A 167 -9.56 2.11 0.06
C LEU A 167 -9.12 0.65 0.22
N ILE A 168 -9.95 -0.15 0.88
CA ILE A 168 -9.71 -1.59 1.05
C ILE A 168 -10.12 -2.31 -0.23
N VAL A 169 -9.22 -3.18 -0.75
CA VAL A 169 -9.44 -4.00 -1.95
C VAL A 169 -8.98 -5.43 -1.65
N ASP A 170 -9.83 -6.19 -0.99
CA ASP A 170 -9.47 -7.47 -0.36
C ASP A 170 -10.49 -8.61 -0.58
N GLY A 171 -11.49 -8.38 -1.42
CA GLY A 171 -12.56 -9.36 -1.67
C GLY A 171 -13.51 -9.56 -0.49
N GLY A 172 -13.55 -8.61 0.44
CA GLY A 172 -14.38 -8.64 1.65
C GLY A 172 -13.73 -9.32 2.85
N LEU A 173 -12.43 -9.65 2.77
CA LEU A 173 -11.74 -10.40 3.83
C LEU A 173 -11.80 -9.68 5.19
N THR A 174 -11.60 -8.37 5.23
CA THR A 174 -11.63 -7.56 6.46
C THR A 174 -13.03 -7.08 6.86
N ALA A 175 -14.04 -7.26 6.02
CA ALA A 175 -15.43 -6.97 6.36
C ALA A 175 -16.08 -8.08 7.18
N ASN A 176 -15.45 -9.23 7.28
CA ASN A 176 -15.91 -10.36 8.10
C ASN A 176 -15.47 -10.11 9.55
N PRO A 177 -16.39 -10.21 10.56
CA PRO A 177 -16.07 -9.98 11.95
C PRO A 177 -15.15 -11.07 12.54
#